data_2f2cb684bb9f0908453b50a4b60bfed9
#
_entry.id   2f2cb684bb9f0908453b50a4b60bfed9
#
_cell.length_a   1.000
_cell.length_b   1.000
_cell.length_c   1.000
_cell.angle_alpha   90.00
_cell.angle_beta   90.00
_cell.angle_gamma   90.00
#
_symmetry.space_group_name_H-M   'P 1'
#
loop_
_entity.id
_entity.type
_entity.pdbx_description
1 polymer ?
#
loop_
_entity_poly.entity_id
_entity_poly.type
_entity_poly.pdbx_seq_one_letter_code
_entity_poly.pdbx_strand_id
1 'polypeptide(L)'
;MADDRVMQSLLLDFYGQLLTDKQRETCELYFNEDLSLAEIAEQCGISRQGVWDNVRRAVAALEEIEEKTGLVRRFSETQRSLERLHDKAEGLLSLPLDEKARVAACELTDGLKALLERG
;
A
#
# COMPACT_ATOMS: atom_id res chain seq x y z
N MET A 1 3.98 -3.37 15.22
CA MET A 1 2.68 -4.00 14.98
C MET A 1 2.44 -4.17 13.49
N ALA A 2 1.64 -5.18 13.13
CA ALA A 2 1.39 -5.49 11.71
C ALA A 2 0.82 -4.30 10.94
N ASP A 3 -0.11 -3.57 11.55
CA ASP A 3 -0.76 -2.41 10.91
C ASP A 3 0.25 -1.31 10.62
N ASP A 4 1.17 -1.07 11.54
CA ASP A 4 2.21 -0.06 11.36
C ASP A 4 3.14 -0.44 10.21
N ARG A 5 3.49 -1.72 10.11
CA ARG A 5 4.36 -2.19 9.04
C ARG A 5 3.69 -2.10 7.67
N VAL A 6 2.41 -2.43 7.59
CA VAL A 6 1.63 -2.29 6.36
C VAL A 6 1.55 -0.82 5.95
N MET A 7 1.28 0.07 6.89
CA MET A 7 1.22 1.50 6.62
C MET A 7 2.58 2.02 6.16
N GLN A 8 3.67 1.62 6.81
CA GLN A 8 5.02 2.03 6.45
C GLN A 8 5.39 1.55 5.05
N SER A 9 4.98 0.34 4.69
CA SER A 9 5.20 -0.18 3.34
C SER A 9 4.45 0.64 2.29
N LEU A 10 3.21 1.05 2.59
CA LEU A 10 2.45 1.93 1.70
C LEU A 10 3.11 3.30 1.56
N LEU A 11 3.60 3.85 2.64
CA LEU A 11 4.31 5.13 2.60
C LEU A 11 5.53 5.04 1.70
N LEU A 12 6.26 3.94 1.77
CA LEU A 12 7.41 3.71 0.91
C LEU A 12 6.99 3.63 -0.56
N ASP A 13 5.91 2.94 -0.86
CA ASP A 13 5.39 2.83 -2.23
C ASP A 13 5.01 4.19 -2.79
N PHE A 14 4.36 5.03 -2.00
CA PHE A 14 3.91 6.35 -2.45
C PHE A 14 5.03 7.38 -2.54
N TYR A 15 5.89 7.42 -1.53
CA TYR A 15 6.86 8.50 -1.36
C TYR A 15 8.32 8.07 -1.43
N GLY A 16 8.61 6.80 -1.69
CA GLY A 16 9.98 6.29 -1.69
C GLY A 16 10.92 7.04 -2.60
N GLN A 17 10.41 7.57 -3.71
CA GLN A 17 11.19 8.36 -4.66
C GLN A 17 11.75 9.64 -4.05
N LEU A 18 11.17 10.11 -2.94
CA LEU A 18 11.60 11.32 -2.25
C LEU A 18 12.69 11.05 -1.21
N LEU A 19 12.99 9.79 -0.95
CA LEU A 19 14.08 9.40 -0.06
C LEU A 19 15.42 9.44 -0.78
N THR A 20 16.51 9.52 -0.03
CA THR A 20 17.84 9.32 -0.61
C THR A 20 17.92 7.89 -1.13
N ASP A 21 18.81 7.65 -2.10
CA ASP A 21 18.99 6.31 -2.67
C ASP A 21 19.30 5.28 -1.59
N LYS A 22 20.14 5.64 -0.63
CA LYS A 22 20.54 4.74 0.44
C LYS A 22 19.38 4.41 1.39
N GLN A 23 18.60 5.43 1.73
CA GLN A 23 17.41 5.23 2.58
C GLN A 23 16.38 4.36 1.89
N ARG A 24 16.12 4.63 0.61
CA ARG A 24 15.16 3.85 -0.18
C ARG A 24 15.59 2.40 -0.30
N GLU A 25 16.85 2.16 -0.65
CA GLU A 25 17.39 0.81 -0.77
C GLU A 25 17.24 0.02 0.52
N THR A 26 17.64 0.63 1.65
CA THR A 26 17.55 -0.01 2.95
C THR A 26 16.10 -0.35 3.31
N CYS A 27 15.17 0.58 3.05
CA CYS A 27 13.75 0.38 3.32
C CYS A 27 13.15 -0.70 2.43
N GLU A 28 13.54 -0.75 1.16
CA GLU A 28 13.05 -1.80 0.26
C GLU A 28 13.47 -3.18 0.73
N LEU A 29 14.71 -3.32 1.17
CA LEU A 29 15.20 -4.58 1.71
C LEU A 29 14.45 -4.98 2.98
N TYR A 30 14.16 -4.01 3.84
CA TYR A 30 13.49 -4.26 5.10
C TYR A 30 12.01 -4.54 4.95
N PHE A 31 11.29 -3.73 4.18
CA PHE A 31 9.83 -3.82 4.07
C PHE A 31 9.36 -4.74 2.94
N ASN A 32 10.02 -4.70 1.79
CA ASN A 32 9.57 -5.46 0.61
C ASN A 32 10.20 -6.84 0.52
N GLU A 33 11.47 -6.97 0.87
CA GLU A 33 12.15 -8.26 0.83
C GLU A 33 12.19 -8.96 2.17
N ASP A 34 11.69 -8.30 3.21
CA ASP A 34 11.52 -8.88 4.54
C ASP A 34 12.82 -9.42 5.15
N LEU A 35 13.93 -8.76 4.85
CA LEU A 35 15.24 -9.15 5.39
C LEU A 35 15.39 -8.67 6.83
N SER A 36 16.16 -9.42 7.61
CA SER A 36 16.51 -9.02 8.97
C SER A 36 17.53 -7.88 8.96
N LEU A 37 17.65 -7.16 10.07
CA LEU A 37 18.67 -6.13 10.20
C LEU A 37 20.07 -6.68 9.97
N ALA A 38 20.34 -7.90 10.45
CA ALA A 38 21.63 -8.55 10.26
C ALA A 38 21.92 -8.83 8.79
N GLU A 39 20.92 -9.32 8.06
CA GLU A 39 21.08 -9.62 6.63
C GLU A 39 21.32 -8.35 5.82
N ILE A 40 20.59 -7.29 6.14
CA ILE A 40 20.77 -6.00 5.45
C ILE A 40 22.14 -5.41 5.77
N ALA A 41 22.55 -5.49 7.03
CA ALA A 41 23.86 -5.00 7.48
C ALA A 41 24.99 -5.68 6.70
N GLU A 42 24.88 -6.98 6.52
CA GLU A 42 25.86 -7.75 5.76
C GLU A 42 25.89 -7.32 4.28
N GLN A 43 24.73 -7.17 3.65
CA GLN A 43 24.65 -6.77 2.25
C GLN A 43 25.16 -5.35 2.03
N CYS A 44 24.85 -4.43 2.94
CA CYS A 44 25.18 -3.02 2.77
C CYS A 44 26.53 -2.62 3.35
N GLY A 45 27.19 -3.53 4.07
CA GLY A 45 28.50 -3.27 4.66
C GLY A 45 28.48 -2.26 5.80
N ILE A 46 27.38 -2.20 6.56
CA ILE A 46 27.24 -1.32 7.72
C ILE A 46 26.78 -2.11 8.92
N SER A 47 26.75 -1.50 10.10
CA SER A 47 26.30 -2.16 11.30
C SER A 47 24.78 -2.34 11.33
N ARG A 48 24.29 -3.30 12.13
CA ARG A 48 22.86 -3.48 12.34
C ARG A 48 22.20 -2.22 12.89
N GLN A 49 22.89 -1.54 13.81
CA GLN A 49 22.40 -0.28 14.35
C GLN A 49 22.29 0.77 13.26
N GLY A 50 23.27 0.82 12.34
CA GLY A 50 23.24 1.73 11.20
C GLY A 50 22.07 1.45 10.28
N VAL A 51 21.74 0.17 10.04
CA VAL A 51 20.55 -0.20 9.25
C VAL A 51 19.30 0.32 9.93
N TRP A 52 19.15 0.05 11.21
CA TRP A 52 17.97 0.47 11.97
C TRP A 52 17.82 2.00 11.96
N ASP A 53 18.93 2.72 12.15
CA ASP A 53 18.90 4.18 12.11
C ASP A 53 18.44 4.70 10.73
N ASN A 54 18.91 4.08 9.66
CA ASN A 54 18.49 4.45 8.30
C ASN A 54 17.00 4.20 8.10
N VAL A 55 16.51 3.04 8.51
CA VAL A 55 15.09 2.70 8.39
C VAL A 55 14.25 3.68 9.19
N ARG A 56 14.62 3.94 10.42
CA ARG A 56 13.87 4.83 11.32
C ARG A 56 13.79 6.25 10.78
N ARG A 57 14.92 6.77 10.28
CA ARG A 57 14.96 8.13 9.71
C ARG A 57 14.14 8.22 8.43
N ALA A 58 14.22 7.19 7.61
CA ALA A 58 13.44 7.13 6.37
C ALA A 58 11.95 7.11 6.67
N VAL A 59 11.52 6.27 7.62
CA VAL A 59 10.12 6.19 8.02
C VAL A 59 9.64 7.53 8.56
N ALA A 60 10.44 8.19 9.39
CA ALA A 60 10.09 9.50 9.92
C ALA A 60 9.89 10.53 8.81
N ALA A 61 10.75 10.51 7.80
CA ALA A 61 10.62 11.39 6.65
C ALA A 61 9.34 11.11 5.85
N LEU A 62 9.03 9.83 5.65
CA LEU A 62 7.81 9.43 4.94
C LEU A 62 6.55 9.85 5.71
N GLU A 63 6.57 9.68 7.02
CA GLU A 63 5.44 10.08 7.87
C GLU A 63 5.22 11.59 7.85
N GLU A 64 6.29 12.36 7.82
CA GLU A 64 6.20 13.81 7.72
C GLU A 64 5.55 14.24 6.40
N ILE A 65 5.93 13.58 5.30
CA ILE A 65 5.32 13.86 3.99
C ILE A 65 3.83 13.52 4.02
N GLU A 66 3.49 12.38 4.59
CA GLU A 66 2.08 11.95 4.70
C GLU A 66 1.26 12.90 5.57
N GLU A 67 1.84 13.40 6.64
CA GLU A 67 1.16 14.38 7.50
C GLU A 67 0.76 15.61 6.70
N LYS A 68 1.61 16.03 5.76
CA LYS A 68 1.34 17.21 4.94
C LYS A 68 0.40 16.93 3.77
N THR A 69 0.48 15.79 3.16
CA THR A 69 -0.29 15.49 1.93
C THR A 69 -1.58 14.73 2.17
N GLY A 70 -1.58 13.77 3.12
CA GLY A 70 -2.73 12.90 3.37
C GLY A 70 -3.08 11.97 2.23
N LEU A 71 -2.20 11.79 1.24
CA LEU A 71 -2.51 11.00 0.05
C LEU A 71 -2.72 9.52 0.35
N VAL A 72 -1.90 8.94 1.21
CA VAL A 72 -2.02 7.51 1.55
C VAL A 72 -3.33 7.27 2.31
N ARG A 73 -3.67 8.14 3.25
CA ARG A 73 -4.92 8.02 3.99
C ARG A 73 -6.13 8.09 3.05
N ARG A 74 -6.15 9.08 2.15
CA ARG A 74 -7.24 9.22 1.18
C ARG A 74 -7.32 8.02 0.25
N PHE A 75 -6.18 7.54 -0.20
CA PHE A 75 -6.11 6.34 -1.03
C PHE A 75 -6.72 5.15 -0.29
N SER A 76 -6.31 4.92 0.95
CA SER A 76 -6.80 3.79 1.76
C SER A 76 -8.31 3.87 2.00
N GLU A 77 -8.83 5.07 2.27
CA GLU A 77 -10.26 5.29 2.46
C GLU A 77 -11.05 5.01 1.18
N THR A 78 -10.53 5.48 0.05
CA THR A 78 -11.13 5.24 -1.26
C THR A 78 -11.15 3.76 -1.60
N GLN A 79 -10.04 3.06 -1.35
CA GLN A 79 -9.95 1.61 -1.59
C GLN A 79 -10.99 0.84 -0.77
N ARG A 80 -11.14 1.18 0.51
CA ARG A 80 -12.15 0.55 1.35
C ARG A 80 -13.56 0.78 0.85
N SER A 81 -13.84 2.01 0.39
CA SER A 81 -15.15 2.33 -0.17
C SER A 81 -15.42 1.56 -1.45
N LEU A 82 -14.41 1.45 -2.32
CA LEU A 82 -14.54 0.68 -3.56
C LEU A 82 -14.75 -0.80 -3.27
N GLU A 83 -14.07 -1.35 -2.28
CA GLU A 83 -14.26 -2.75 -1.89
C GLU A 83 -15.69 -3.02 -1.42
N ARG A 84 -16.24 -2.13 -0.60
CA ARG A 84 -17.62 -2.24 -0.14
C ARG A 84 -18.61 -2.16 -1.30
N LEU A 85 -18.38 -1.25 -2.23
CA LEU A 85 -19.24 -1.10 -3.40
C LEU A 85 -19.16 -2.31 -4.31
N HIS A 86 -17.96 -2.84 -4.49
CA HIS A 86 -17.74 -4.04 -5.29
C HIS A 86 -18.47 -5.25 -4.69
N ASP A 87 -18.38 -5.43 -3.38
CA ASP A 87 -19.07 -6.52 -2.69
C ASP A 87 -20.58 -6.41 -2.84
N LYS A 88 -21.12 -5.20 -2.74
CA LYS A 88 -22.55 -4.98 -2.93
C LYS A 88 -22.98 -5.24 -4.37
N ALA A 89 -22.15 -4.83 -5.33
CA ALA A 89 -22.42 -5.07 -6.75
C ALA A 89 -22.43 -6.57 -7.06
N GLU A 90 -21.46 -7.30 -6.49
CA GLU A 90 -21.44 -8.77 -6.63
C GLU A 90 -22.69 -9.41 -6.04
N GLY A 91 -23.14 -8.89 -4.90
CA GLY A 91 -24.35 -9.38 -4.26
C GLY A 91 -25.59 -9.24 -5.14
N LEU A 92 -25.63 -8.22 -6.01
CA LEU A 92 -26.74 -8.07 -6.95
C LEU A 92 -26.86 -9.25 -7.91
N LEU A 93 -25.72 -9.84 -8.30
CA LEU A 93 -25.69 -10.96 -9.23
C LEU A 93 -26.32 -12.21 -8.65
N SER A 94 -26.48 -12.29 -7.34
CA SER A 94 -27.14 -13.41 -6.65
C SER A 94 -28.68 -13.25 -6.62
N LEU A 95 -29.18 -12.09 -7.01
CA LEU A 95 -30.61 -11.82 -6.99
C LEU A 95 -31.24 -12.21 -8.33
N PRO A 96 -32.56 -12.47 -8.35
CA PRO A 96 -33.27 -12.76 -9.62
C PRO A 96 -33.38 -11.48 -10.45
N LEU A 97 -32.48 -11.30 -11.40
CA LEU A 97 -32.40 -10.13 -12.27
C LEU A 97 -32.85 -10.51 -13.69
N ASP A 98 -33.50 -9.58 -14.38
CA ASP A 98 -33.76 -9.75 -15.81
C ASP A 98 -32.45 -9.55 -16.57
N GLU A 99 -32.49 -9.76 -17.89
CA GLU A 99 -31.29 -9.69 -18.73
C GLU A 99 -30.61 -8.34 -18.68
N LYS A 100 -31.38 -7.25 -18.80
CA LYS A 100 -30.81 -5.90 -18.79
C LYS A 100 -30.19 -5.56 -17.47
N ALA A 101 -30.84 -5.92 -16.36
CA ALA A 101 -30.35 -5.66 -15.03
C ALA A 101 -29.07 -6.47 -14.77
N ARG A 102 -29.01 -7.71 -15.25
CA ARG A 102 -27.83 -8.56 -15.07
C ARG A 102 -26.62 -8.00 -15.82
N VAL A 103 -26.83 -7.56 -17.06
CA VAL A 103 -25.76 -6.92 -17.84
C VAL A 103 -25.24 -5.68 -17.14
N ALA A 104 -26.14 -4.84 -16.65
CA ALA A 104 -25.75 -3.62 -15.93
C ALA A 104 -24.98 -3.95 -14.64
N ALA A 105 -25.43 -4.95 -13.90
CA ALA A 105 -24.74 -5.37 -12.67
C ALA A 105 -23.34 -5.92 -12.96
N CYS A 106 -23.19 -6.69 -14.06
CA CYS A 106 -21.88 -7.21 -14.48
C CYS A 106 -20.94 -6.06 -14.86
N GLU A 107 -21.42 -5.09 -15.61
CA GLU A 107 -20.61 -3.94 -16.01
C GLU A 107 -20.16 -3.13 -14.79
N LEU A 108 -21.07 -2.96 -13.82
CA LEU A 108 -20.75 -2.25 -12.59
C LEU A 108 -19.69 -3.00 -11.78
N THR A 109 -19.85 -4.29 -11.63
CA THR A 109 -18.89 -5.14 -10.88
C THR A 109 -17.51 -5.10 -11.55
N ASP A 110 -17.48 -5.25 -12.88
CA ASP A 110 -16.23 -5.22 -13.65
C ASP A 110 -15.55 -3.86 -13.56
N GLY A 111 -16.32 -2.78 -13.61
CA GLY A 111 -15.79 -1.43 -13.47
C GLY A 111 -15.17 -1.17 -12.11
N LEU A 112 -15.84 -1.62 -11.05
CA LEU A 112 -15.31 -1.48 -9.69
C LEU A 112 -14.05 -2.31 -9.49
N LYS A 113 -14.04 -3.53 -10.03
CA LYS A 113 -12.87 -4.41 -9.97
C LYS A 113 -11.67 -3.76 -10.68
N ALA A 114 -11.90 -3.17 -11.84
CA ALA A 114 -10.84 -2.48 -12.58
C ALA A 114 -10.25 -1.32 -11.78
N LEU A 115 -11.09 -0.54 -11.08
CA LEU A 115 -10.63 0.55 -10.24
C LEU A 115 -9.80 0.04 -9.06
N LEU A 116 -10.20 -1.07 -8.44
CA LEU A 116 -9.45 -1.67 -7.34
C LEU A 116 -8.09 -2.19 -7.77
N GLU A 117 -8.01 -2.77 -8.97
CA GLU A 117 -6.76 -3.30 -9.50
C GLU A 117 -5.78 -2.21 -9.94
N ARG A 118 -6.29 -1.04 -10.32
CA ARG A 118 -5.45 0.09 -10.74
C ARG A 118 -4.73 0.75 -9.57
N GLY A 119 -5.38 0.73 -8.42
CA GLY A 119 -4.85 1.37 -7.24
C GLY A 119 -3.54 0.83 -6.81
#